data_821aba126db61009e4314899bb6e348b
#
_entry.id   821aba126db61009e4314899bb6e348b
#
_cell.length_a   1.000
_cell.length_b   1.000
_cell.length_c   1.000
_cell.angle_alpha   90.00
_cell.angle_beta   90.00
_cell.angle_gamma   90.00
#
_symmetry.space_group_name_H-M   'P 1'
#
loop_
_entity.id
_entity.type
_entity.pdbx_description
1 polymer ?
#
loop_
_entity_poly.entity_id
_entity_poly.type
_entity_poly.pdbx_seq_one_letter_code
_entity_poly.pdbx_strand_id
1 'polypeptide(L)'
;MSQRKPAVNPPLWLLAELTYRCPLQCPYCSNPLDFAQQEKELTTEQWIEVFRQARAMGSVQLGFSGGEPLTRKDLPELIRAARDLGFYTNLITSGIGLTESKLDAFSEAGLDHIQISFQASDEVLNAALAGNKKAFQQKLAMARAVKARDYPMVLNFVLHRHNIDQLDKIIALCIELEADDVELATCQFYGWAFLNREGLLPTREQIARAEQVVADYRRKMAASGNLTNLLFVTPDYYEERPKGCMGGWGSIFLSVTPEGTALPCHSARQLPVVFPSVLEQSLESIWYDSFGFNRYRGYDWMPEPCRSCDEKEKDFGGCRCQAFMLTGSADNADPVCSKSPHHHKILDARREAACSEIKVSQLQFRNQASSQLIYKTRDL
;
A
#
# COMPACT_ATOMS: atom_id res chain seq x y z
N MET A 1 -4.38 -6.92 41.11
CA MET A 1 -4.65 -5.63 40.44
C MET A 1 -4.77 -5.92 38.96
N SER A 2 -5.99 -5.85 38.41
CA SER A 2 -6.24 -6.04 36.99
C SER A 2 -5.61 -4.85 36.25
N GLN A 3 -4.52 -5.07 35.51
CA GLN A 3 -3.99 -4.06 34.61
C GLN A 3 -5.09 -3.81 33.56
N ARG A 4 -5.68 -2.61 33.57
CA ARG A 4 -6.56 -2.16 32.50
C ARG A 4 -5.74 -2.25 31.20
N LYS A 5 -6.15 -3.10 30.25
CA LYS A 5 -5.65 -3.04 28.88
C LYS A 5 -5.81 -1.58 28.41
N PRO A 6 -4.79 -0.99 27.79
CA PRO A 6 -4.95 0.34 27.22
C PRO A 6 -6.17 0.36 26.32
N ALA A 7 -6.97 1.42 26.41
CA ALA A 7 -8.18 1.56 25.59
C ALA A 7 -7.75 1.56 24.11
N VAL A 8 -8.24 0.57 23.37
CA VAL A 8 -7.99 0.48 21.92
C VAL A 8 -8.84 1.53 21.22
N ASN A 9 -8.22 2.48 20.52
CA ASN A 9 -8.94 3.45 19.73
C ASN A 9 -9.65 2.79 18.54
N PRO A 10 -10.77 3.34 18.05
CA PRO A 10 -11.41 2.86 16.84
C PRO A 10 -10.50 3.09 15.62
N PRO A 11 -10.69 2.31 14.53
CA PRO A 11 -9.98 2.57 13.28
C PRO A 11 -10.42 3.91 12.69
N LEU A 12 -9.46 4.75 12.29
CA LEU A 12 -9.74 6.02 11.63
C LEU A 12 -9.93 5.85 10.12
N TRP A 13 -9.23 4.91 9.54
CA TRP A 13 -9.17 4.68 8.10
C TRP A 13 -9.56 3.24 7.74
N LEU A 14 -10.56 3.11 6.85
CA LEU A 14 -10.91 1.87 6.20
C LEU A 14 -10.33 1.83 4.77
N LEU A 15 -9.53 0.81 4.45
CA LEU A 15 -9.17 0.47 3.08
C LEU A 15 -10.06 -0.68 2.59
N ALA A 16 -10.91 -0.42 1.61
CA ALA A 16 -11.72 -1.43 0.94
C ALA A 16 -10.99 -1.95 -0.30
N GLU A 17 -10.40 -3.14 -0.21
CA GLU A 17 -9.83 -3.82 -1.37
C GLU A 17 -10.96 -4.51 -2.14
N LEU A 18 -11.57 -3.80 -3.10
CA LEU A 18 -12.85 -4.19 -3.70
C LEU A 18 -12.76 -5.43 -4.60
N THR A 19 -11.60 -5.70 -5.19
CA THR A 19 -11.39 -6.78 -6.16
C THR A 19 -9.91 -7.10 -6.33
N TYR A 20 -9.58 -8.32 -6.76
CA TYR A 20 -8.22 -8.65 -7.20
C TYR A 20 -8.04 -8.50 -8.72
N ARG A 21 -9.10 -8.25 -9.48
CA ARG A 21 -9.01 -8.01 -10.92
C ARG A 21 -8.25 -6.72 -11.20
N CYS A 22 -7.27 -6.76 -12.09
CA CYS A 22 -6.49 -5.60 -12.51
C CYS A 22 -5.99 -5.79 -13.94
N PRO A 23 -6.06 -4.78 -14.80
CA PRO A 23 -5.53 -4.83 -16.15
C PRO A 23 -4.00 -4.68 -16.22
N LEU A 24 -3.34 -4.41 -15.09
CA LEU A 24 -1.89 -4.26 -14.99
C LEU A 24 -1.25 -5.48 -14.33
N GLN A 25 0.07 -5.63 -14.58
CA GLN A 25 0.85 -6.79 -14.14
C GLN A 25 2.09 -6.40 -13.30
N CYS A 26 2.01 -5.32 -12.55
CA CYS A 26 3.16 -4.74 -11.85
C CYS A 26 3.95 -5.78 -11.02
N PRO A 27 5.29 -5.86 -11.16
CA PRO A 27 6.12 -6.84 -10.45
C PRO A 27 6.30 -6.53 -8.97
N TYR A 28 5.84 -5.37 -8.52
CA TYR A 28 5.85 -4.93 -7.11
C TYR A 28 4.44 -4.87 -6.50
N CYS A 29 3.46 -5.55 -7.11
CA CYS A 29 2.07 -5.51 -6.69
C CYS A 29 1.88 -6.00 -5.25
N SER A 30 1.00 -5.35 -4.50
CA SER A 30 0.63 -5.73 -3.13
C SER A 30 -0.42 -6.85 -3.05
N ASN A 31 -1.11 -7.17 -4.15
CA ASN A 31 -2.07 -8.26 -4.16
C ASN A 31 -1.43 -9.60 -3.77
N PRO A 32 -2.19 -10.54 -3.21
CA PRO A 32 -1.67 -11.83 -2.81
C PRO A 32 -1.12 -12.62 -4.01
N LEU A 33 -0.15 -13.50 -3.74
CA LEU A 33 0.48 -14.32 -4.79
C LEU A 33 -0.50 -15.31 -5.42
N ASP A 34 -1.47 -15.76 -4.64
CA ASP A 34 -2.52 -16.73 -5.00
C ASP A 34 -3.85 -16.07 -5.41
N PHE A 35 -3.83 -14.80 -5.80
CA PHE A 35 -5.06 -14.05 -6.13
C PHE A 35 -5.93 -14.75 -7.19
N ALA A 36 -5.34 -15.57 -8.06
CA ALA A 36 -6.06 -16.32 -9.09
C ALA A 36 -6.93 -17.45 -8.53
N GLN A 37 -6.79 -17.79 -7.26
CA GLN A 37 -7.61 -18.78 -6.54
C GLN A 37 -8.80 -18.12 -5.80
N GLN A 38 -8.81 -16.79 -5.71
CA GLN A 38 -9.86 -16.05 -5.00
C GLN A 38 -11.06 -15.85 -5.93
N GLU A 39 -12.09 -16.68 -5.79
CA GLU A 39 -13.24 -16.69 -6.70
C GLU A 39 -14.41 -15.81 -6.22
N LYS A 40 -14.54 -15.59 -4.91
CA LYS A 40 -15.67 -14.88 -4.31
C LYS A 40 -15.27 -13.50 -3.86
N GLU A 41 -15.99 -12.50 -4.33
CA GLU A 41 -15.87 -11.11 -3.88
C GLU A 41 -17.17 -10.73 -3.14
N LEU A 42 -17.06 -9.84 -2.15
CA LEU A 42 -18.21 -9.27 -1.46
C LEU A 42 -19.15 -8.58 -2.45
N THR A 43 -20.48 -8.76 -2.24
CA THR A 43 -21.51 -8.06 -3.00
C THR A 43 -21.54 -6.57 -2.65
N THR A 44 -22.31 -5.78 -3.40
CA THR A 44 -22.54 -4.37 -3.13
C THR A 44 -23.12 -4.16 -1.73
N GLU A 45 -24.15 -4.95 -1.38
CA GLU A 45 -24.82 -4.87 -0.07
C GLU A 45 -23.89 -5.24 1.09
N GLN A 46 -23.03 -6.25 0.89
CA GLN A 46 -22.06 -6.66 1.89
C GLN A 46 -21.01 -5.56 2.11
N TRP A 47 -20.52 -4.89 1.07
CA TRP A 47 -19.63 -3.74 1.19
C TRP A 47 -20.30 -2.56 1.89
N ILE A 48 -21.55 -2.24 1.57
CA ILE A 48 -22.31 -1.17 2.24
C ILE A 48 -22.45 -1.47 3.73
N GLU A 49 -22.68 -2.74 4.10
CA GLU A 49 -22.74 -3.15 5.51
C GLU A 49 -21.37 -2.99 6.20
N VAL A 50 -20.26 -3.34 5.53
CA VAL A 50 -18.90 -3.09 6.04
C VAL A 50 -18.68 -1.59 6.29
N PHE A 51 -19.08 -0.73 5.35
CA PHE A 51 -18.95 0.72 5.49
C PHE A 51 -19.78 1.24 6.68
N ARG A 52 -21.02 0.77 6.80
CA ARG A 52 -21.91 1.15 7.93
C ARG A 52 -21.29 0.81 9.27
N GLN A 53 -20.75 -0.42 9.42
CA GLN A 53 -20.10 -0.86 10.65
C GLN A 53 -18.83 -0.06 10.95
N ALA A 54 -17.96 0.14 9.96
CA ALA A 54 -16.73 0.92 10.13
C ALA A 54 -17.05 2.38 10.55
N ARG A 55 -18.07 2.99 9.93
CA ARG A 55 -18.50 4.35 10.27
C ARG A 55 -19.06 4.43 11.68
N ALA A 56 -19.85 3.45 12.08
CA ALA A 56 -20.40 3.37 13.44
C ALA A 56 -19.30 3.25 14.52
N MET A 57 -18.19 2.59 14.19
CA MET A 57 -17.01 2.51 15.06
C MET A 57 -16.22 3.82 15.14
N GLY A 58 -16.36 4.74 14.18
CA GLY A 58 -15.67 6.02 14.17
C GLY A 58 -14.71 6.24 12.98
N SER A 59 -14.64 5.32 12.02
CA SER A 59 -13.84 5.53 10.80
C SER A 59 -14.35 6.74 10.03
N VAL A 60 -13.45 7.62 9.60
CA VAL A 60 -13.78 8.86 8.90
C VAL A 60 -13.26 8.91 7.46
N GLN A 61 -12.26 8.09 7.14
CA GLN A 61 -11.69 7.99 5.80
C GLN A 61 -11.94 6.60 5.22
N LEU A 62 -12.30 6.55 3.92
CA LEU A 62 -12.49 5.32 3.18
C LEU A 62 -11.74 5.40 1.85
N GLY A 63 -10.80 4.46 1.64
CA GLY A 63 -10.10 4.27 0.37
C GLY A 63 -10.69 3.10 -0.41
N PHE A 64 -11.14 3.35 -1.64
CA PHE A 64 -11.51 2.31 -2.60
C PHE A 64 -10.26 1.85 -3.35
N SER A 65 -9.85 0.61 -3.16
CA SER A 65 -8.62 0.05 -3.71
C SER A 65 -8.80 -1.42 -4.14
N GLY A 66 -7.71 -2.17 -4.18
CA GLY A 66 -7.67 -3.59 -4.50
C GLY A 66 -6.71 -3.91 -5.63
N GLY A 67 -7.17 -4.64 -6.65
CA GLY A 67 -6.49 -4.71 -7.94
C GLY A 67 -6.71 -3.40 -8.70
N GLU A 68 -7.85 -3.31 -9.41
CA GLU A 68 -8.30 -2.05 -10.02
C GLU A 68 -9.81 -1.87 -9.74
N PRO A 69 -10.18 -0.93 -8.86
CA PRO A 69 -11.56 -0.72 -8.47
C PRO A 69 -12.48 -0.34 -9.63
N LEU A 70 -11.95 0.29 -10.70
CA LEU A 70 -12.71 0.63 -11.91
C LEU A 70 -13.25 -0.59 -12.68
N THR A 71 -12.81 -1.80 -12.34
CA THR A 71 -13.34 -3.04 -12.92
C THR A 71 -14.69 -3.46 -12.31
N ARG A 72 -15.08 -2.88 -11.16
CA ARG A 72 -16.40 -3.07 -10.56
C ARG A 72 -17.41 -2.12 -11.19
N LYS A 73 -18.56 -2.68 -11.58
CA LYS A 73 -19.65 -1.89 -12.21
C LYS A 73 -20.44 -1.08 -11.18
N ASP A 74 -20.49 -1.56 -9.96
CA ASP A 74 -21.22 -0.98 -8.81
C ASP A 74 -20.41 0.08 -8.05
N LEU A 75 -19.20 0.44 -8.52
CA LEU A 75 -18.35 1.43 -7.84
C LEU A 75 -19.05 2.78 -7.58
N PRO A 76 -19.86 3.36 -8.51
CA PRO A 76 -20.59 4.60 -8.21
C PRO A 76 -21.60 4.45 -7.07
N GLU A 77 -22.22 3.28 -6.93
CA GLU A 77 -23.15 2.98 -5.84
C GLU A 77 -22.44 2.87 -4.51
N LEU A 78 -21.26 2.21 -4.49
CA LEU A 78 -20.41 2.13 -3.29
C LEU A 78 -19.90 3.50 -2.85
N ILE A 79 -19.50 4.36 -3.80
CA ILE A 79 -19.08 5.75 -3.51
C ILE A 79 -20.24 6.52 -2.86
N ARG A 80 -21.43 6.47 -3.44
CA ARG A 80 -22.61 7.15 -2.91
C ARG A 80 -22.94 6.68 -1.50
N ALA A 81 -22.97 5.37 -1.27
CA ALA A 81 -23.24 4.80 0.04
C ALA A 81 -22.21 5.25 1.10
N ALA A 82 -20.93 5.30 0.75
CA ALA A 82 -19.89 5.79 1.64
C ALA A 82 -20.06 7.29 1.94
N ARG A 83 -20.39 8.08 0.92
CA ARG A 83 -20.66 9.53 1.07
C ARG A 83 -21.87 9.79 1.97
N ASP A 84 -22.96 9.06 1.77
CA ASP A 84 -24.19 9.20 2.58
C ASP A 84 -23.96 8.83 4.05
N LEU A 85 -23.02 7.93 4.33
CA LEU A 85 -22.56 7.59 5.67
C LEU A 85 -21.61 8.64 6.27
N GLY A 86 -21.15 9.63 5.50
CA GLY A 86 -20.28 10.71 5.95
C GLY A 86 -18.79 10.37 5.99
N PHE A 87 -18.32 9.48 5.12
CA PHE A 87 -16.89 9.28 4.90
C PHE A 87 -16.30 10.37 4.01
N TYR A 88 -15.04 10.71 4.26
CA TYR A 88 -14.17 11.28 3.23
C TYR A 88 -13.63 10.14 2.36
N THR A 89 -13.90 10.20 1.06
CA THR A 89 -13.68 9.09 0.14
C THR A 89 -12.51 9.33 -0.80
N ASN A 90 -11.65 8.32 -0.96
CA ASN A 90 -10.52 8.34 -1.89
C ASN A 90 -10.58 7.15 -2.86
N LEU A 91 -10.54 7.42 -4.17
CA LEU A 91 -10.39 6.38 -5.19
C LEU A 91 -8.92 6.18 -5.52
N ILE A 92 -8.37 5.02 -5.19
CA ILE A 92 -6.99 4.61 -5.47
C ILE A 92 -7.00 3.74 -6.71
N THR A 93 -6.56 4.27 -7.84
CA THR A 93 -6.69 3.62 -9.15
C THR A 93 -5.40 3.68 -9.97
N SER A 94 -5.25 2.75 -10.90
CA SER A 94 -4.25 2.86 -11.95
C SER A 94 -4.64 3.84 -13.06
N GLY A 95 -5.86 4.35 -13.07
CA GLY A 95 -6.43 5.17 -14.14
C GLY A 95 -6.83 4.41 -15.40
N ILE A 96 -6.54 3.09 -15.48
CA ILE A 96 -6.88 2.30 -16.66
C ILE A 96 -8.34 1.91 -16.64
N GLY A 97 -9.05 2.33 -17.70
CA GLY A 97 -10.51 2.15 -17.81
C GLY A 97 -11.32 3.26 -17.12
N LEU A 98 -10.66 4.30 -16.60
CA LEU A 98 -11.30 5.55 -16.25
C LEU A 98 -11.71 6.27 -17.54
N THR A 99 -12.89 6.86 -17.56
CA THR A 99 -13.44 7.64 -18.67
C THR A 99 -14.08 8.91 -18.12
N GLU A 100 -14.30 9.90 -18.97
CA GLU A 100 -14.97 11.13 -18.56
C GLU A 100 -16.37 10.86 -17.98
N SER A 101 -17.14 9.95 -18.60
CA SER A 101 -18.47 9.57 -18.09
C SER A 101 -18.41 8.87 -16.72
N LYS A 102 -17.35 8.12 -16.43
CA LYS A 102 -17.14 7.57 -15.08
C LYS A 102 -16.78 8.65 -14.07
N LEU A 103 -15.93 9.62 -14.46
CA LEU A 103 -15.61 10.76 -13.62
C LEU A 103 -16.86 11.56 -13.27
N ASP A 104 -17.75 11.80 -14.25
CA ASP A 104 -19.02 12.48 -14.03
C ASP A 104 -19.90 11.69 -13.06
N ALA A 105 -20.03 10.37 -13.25
CA ALA A 105 -20.79 9.51 -12.35
C ALA A 105 -20.21 9.46 -10.92
N PHE A 106 -18.88 9.52 -10.76
CA PHE A 106 -18.22 9.58 -9.46
C PHE A 106 -18.41 10.93 -8.78
N SER A 107 -18.41 12.02 -9.55
CA SER A 107 -18.75 13.37 -9.06
C SER A 107 -20.20 13.43 -8.55
N GLU A 108 -21.15 12.91 -9.33
CA GLU A 108 -22.56 12.81 -8.92
C GLU A 108 -22.76 11.90 -7.71
N ALA A 109 -21.93 10.87 -7.54
CA ALA A 109 -21.92 10.00 -6.37
C ALA A 109 -21.27 10.63 -5.14
N GLY A 110 -20.53 11.76 -5.30
CA GLY A 110 -19.92 12.52 -4.24
C GLY A 110 -18.54 12.01 -3.82
N LEU A 111 -17.73 11.50 -4.78
CA LEU A 111 -16.32 11.16 -4.54
C LEU A 111 -15.53 12.44 -4.19
N ASP A 112 -14.72 12.38 -3.13
CA ASP A 112 -13.98 13.55 -2.65
C ASP A 112 -12.57 13.68 -3.27
N HIS A 113 -11.90 12.55 -3.59
CA HIS A 113 -10.47 12.55 -3.91
C HIS A 113 -10.10 11.42 -4.86
N ILE A 114 -9.10 11.63 -5.72
CA ILE A 114 -8.61 10.62 -6.68
C ILE A 114 -7.09 10.52 -6.59
N GLN A 115 -6.60 9.28 -6.37
CA GLN A 115 -5.19 8.95 -6.46
C GLN A 115 -4.93 8.11 -7.70
N ILE A 116 -4.03 8.57 -8.58
CA ILE A 116 -3.62 7.83 -9.79
C ILE A 116 -2.19 7.33 -9.63
N SER A 117 -2.00 6.02 -9.81
CA SER A 117 -0.69 5.38 -9.72
C SER A 117 0.00 5.30 -11.07
N PHE A 118 1.22 5.82 -11.17
CA PHE A 118 2.11 5.70 -12.32
C PHE A 118 3.28 4.77 -12.02
N GLN A 119 3.90 4.15 -13.04
CA GLN A 119 5.04 3.27 -12.88
C GLN A 119 6.37 3.95 -13.19
N ALA A 120 6.37 4.95 -14.06
CA ALA A 120 7.56 5.71 -14.48
C ALA A 120 7.16 7.05 -15.08
N SER A 121 8.14 7.93 -15.36
CA SER A 121 7.95 9.23 -15.99
C SER A 121 7.92 9.17 -17.52
N ASP A 122 8.19 8.03 -18.13
CA ASP A 122 8.16 7.82 -19.57
C ASP A 122 7.35 6.59 -19.98
N GLU A 123 6.92 6.58 -21.25
CA GLU A 123 6.05 5.54 -21.79
C GLU A 123 6.71 4.16 -21.83
N VAL A 124 8.00 4.10 -22.15
CA VAL A 124 8.71 2.83 -22.39
C VAL A 124 8.85 2.06 -21.09
N LEU A 125 9.38 2.71 -20.05
CA LEU A 125 9.54 2.07 -18.74
C LEU A 125 8.19 1.83 -18.06
N ASN A 126 7.25 2.79 -18.19
CA ASN A 126 5.90 2.60 -17.65
C ASN A 126 5.20 1.38 -18.27
N ALA A 127 5.29 1.22 -19.61
CA ALA A 127 4.72 0.07 -20.30
C ALA A 127 5.38 -1.25 -19.88
N ALA A 128 6.70 -1.25 -19.74
CA ALA A 128 7.45 -2.43 -19.30
C ALA A 128 7.04 -2.88 -17.89
N LEU A 129 6.91 -1.94 -16.95
CA LEU A 129 6.52 -2.23 -15.56
C LEU A 129 5.03 -2.55 -15.39
N ALA A 130 4.18 -1.90 -16.17
CA ALA A 130 2.74 -2.10 -16.11
C ALA A 130 2.28 -3.39 -16.83
N GLY A 131 3.08 -3.91 -17.75
CA GLY A 131 2.67 -4.96 -18.68
C GLY A 131 1.60 -4.50 -19.68
N ASN A 132 1.50 -3.17 -19.94
CA ASN A 132 0.48 -2.56 -20.78
C ASN A 132 1.04 -1.34 -21.54
N LYS A 133 1.16 -1.46 -22.86
CA LYS A 133 1.74 -0.43 -23.73
C LYS A 133 0.95 0.88 -23.80
N LYS A 134 -0.35 0.84 -23.59
CA LYS A 134 -1.23 2.02 -23.66
C LYS A 134 -1.41 2.73 -22.32
N ALA A 135 -0.91 2.14 -21.23
CA ALA A 135 -1.19 2.60 -19.88
C ALA A 135 -0.73 4.05 -19.64
N PHE A 136 0.45 4.44 -20.11
CA PHE A 136 1.02 5.75 -19.83
C PHE A 136 0.16 6.88 -20.41
N GLN A 137 -0.19 6.79 -21.69
CA GLN A 137 -1.01 7.81 -22.36
C GLN A 137 -2.43 7.91 -21.77
N GLN A 138 -3.02 6.76 -21.41
CA GLN A 138 -4.34 6.75 -20.75
C GLN A 138 -4.30 7.45 -19.40
N LYS A 139 -3.25 7.21 -18.61
CA LYS A 139 -3.06 7.85 -17.30
C LYS A 139 -2.86 9.36 -17.41
N LEU A 140 -2.05 9.81 -18.37
CA LEU A 140 -1.87 11.24 -18.63
C LEU A 140 -3.19 11.92 -19.00
N ALA A 141 -3.96 11.32 -19.92
CA ALA A 141 -5.26 11.83 -20.30
C ALA A 141 -6.22 11.91 -19.11
N MET A 142 -6.24 10.86 -18.27
CA MET A 142 -7.12 10.83 -17.10
C MET A 142 -6.69 11.77 -15.99
N ALA A 143 -5.39 11.94 -15.73
CA ALA A 143 -4.91 12.93 -14.77
C ALA A 143 -5.36 14.35 -15.16
N ARG A 144 -5.24 14.71 -16.44
CA ARG A 144 -5.74 16.00 -16.95
C ARG A 144 -7.27 16.12 -16.84
N ALA A 145 -8.01 15.06 -17.13
CA ALA A 145 -9.47 15.05 -17.00
C ALA A 145 -9.94 15.15 -15.53
N VAL A 146 -9.19 14.58 -14.58
CA VAL A 146 -9.43 14.72 -13.13
C VAL A 146 -9.25 16.17 -12.71
N LYS A 147 -8.15 16.82 -13.10
CA LYS A 147 -7.89 18.23 -12.77
C LYS A 147 -8.86 19.18 -13.45
N ALA A 148 -9.29 18.89 -14.69
CA ALA A 148 -10.32 19.67 -15.39
C ALA A 148 -11.70 19.68 -14.67
N ARG A 149 -11.89 18.81 -13.69
CA ARG A 149 -13.08 18.72 -12.82
C ARG A 149 -12.82 19.19 -11.38
N ASP A 150 -11.70 19.87 -11.14
CA ASP A 150 -11.30 20.40 -9.85
C ASP A 150 -11.19 19.36 -8.73
N TYR A 151 -10.98 18.07 -9.07
CA TYR A 151 -10.70 17.07 -8.04
C TYR A 151 -9.35 17.31 -7.37
N PRO A 152 -9.28 17.20 -6.04
CA PRO A 152 -8.01 16.96 -5.36
C PRO A 152 -7.39 15.68 -5.91
N MET A 153 -6.13 15.76 -6.38
CA MET A 153 -5.45 14.66 -7.05
C MET A 153 -4.12 14.32 -6.41
N VAL A 154 -3.95 13.06 -6.04
CA VAL A 154 -2.63 12.50 -5.71
C VAL A 154 -2.06 11.76 -6.93
N LEU A 155 -0.81 12.00 -7.25
CA LEU A 155 -0.05 11.13 -8.13
C LEU A 155 0.90 10.27 -7.30
N ASN A 156 0.73 8.95 -7.39
CA ASN A 156 1.53 7.98 -6.65
C ASN A 156 2.52 7.28 -7.57
N PHE A 157 3.77 7.19 -7.11
CA PHE A 157 4.83 6.41 -7.74
C PHE A 157 5.46 5.48 -6.73
N VAL A 158 5.37 4.17 -6.96
CA VAL A 158 6.14 3.19 -6.19
C VAL A 158 7.56 3.19 -6.71
N LEU A 159 8.48 3.75 -5.92
CA LEU A 159 9.89 3.88 -6.28
C LEU A 159 10.65 2.59 -6.01
N HIS A 160 11.44 2.19 -6.99
CA HIS A 160 12.31 1.02 -6.94
C HIS A 160 13.53 1.25 -7.85
N ARG A 161 14.48 0.33 -7.85
CA ARG A 161 15.74 0.41 -8.62
C ARG A 161 15.59 0.94 -10.05
N HIS A 162 14.54 0.52 -10.77
CA HIS A 162 14.41 0.80 -12.21
C HIS A 162 13.82 2.17 -12.52
N ASN A 163 13.15 2.84 -11.57
CA ASN A 163 12.52 4.14 -11.81
C ASN A 163 13.02 5.27 -10.91
N ILE A 164 13.72 4.97 -9.81
CA ILE A 164 14.15 5.98 -8.85
C ILE A 164 15.12 7.02 -9.44
N ASP A 165 15.92 6.63 -10.42
CA ASP A 165 16.83 7.54 -11.12
C ASP A 165 16.09 8.49 -12.09
N GLN A 166 14.76 8.32 -12.29
CA GLN A 166 13.90 9.25 -13.04
C GLN A 166 13.20 10.25 -12.13
N LEU A 167 13.56 10.35 -10.85
CA LEU A 167 12.80 11.10 -9.86
C LEU A 167 12.64 12.57 -10.18
N ASP A 168 13.64 13.20 -10.81
CA ASP A 168 13.56 14.57 -11.33
C ASP A 168 12.47 14.73 -12.39
N LYS A 169 12.36 13.78 -13.33
CA LYS A 169 11.33 13.75 -14.37
C LYS A 169 9.95 13.39 -13.81
N ILE A 170 9.91 12.49 -12.81
CA ILE A 170 8.67 12.14 -12.11
C ILE A 170 8.08 13.38 -11.43
N ILE A 171 8.86 14.11 -10.65
CA ILE A 171 8.38 15.32 -9.97
C ILE A 171 7.97 16.39 -10.98
N ALA A 172 8.77 16.61 -12.05
CA ALA A 172 8.42 17.55 -13.09
C ALA A 172 7.09 17.21 -13.77
N LEU A 173 6.85 15.92 -14.09
CA LEU A 173 5.58 15.43 -14.63
C LEU A 173 4.41 15.67 -13.67
N CYS A 174 4.59 15.45 -12.37
CA CYS A 174 3.55 15.69 -11.39
C CYS A 174 3.17 17.17 -11.28
N ILE A 175 4.15 18.05 -11.37
CA ILE A 175 3.93 19.52 -11.39
C ILE A 175 3.22 19.92 -12.69
N GLU A 176 3.62 19.37 -13.85
CA GLU A 176 2.95 19.61 -15.14
C GLU A 176 1.47 19.20 -15.11
N LEU A 177 1.18 18.09 -14.43
CA LEU A 177 -0.18 17.56 -14.29
C LEU A 177 -0.98 18.24 -13.15
N GLU A 178 -0.40 19.26 -12.51
CA GLU A 178 -1.06 20.03 -11.44
C GLU A 178 -1.51 19.17 -10.26
N ALA A 179 -0.69 18.16 -9.90
CA ALA A 179 -0.99 17.32 -8.74
C ALA A 179 -0.99 18.15 -7.45
N ASP A 180 -1.98 17.93 -6.58
CA ASP A 180 -2.04 18.56 -5.26
C ASP A 180 -1.03 17.89 -4.31
N ASP A 181 -0.97 16.56 -4.36
CA ASP A 181 -0.01 15.75 -3.60
C ASP A 181 0.72 14.78 -4.54
N VAL A 182 2.00 14.56 -4.25
CA VAL A 182 2.84 13.57 -4.93
C VAL A 182 3.37 12.60 -3.90
N GLU A 183 2.96 11.35 -4.00
CA GLU A 183 3.41 10.26 -3.13
C GLU A 183 4.54 9.48 -3.83
N LEU A 184 5.75 9.69 -3.37
CA LEU A 184 6.97 9.01 -3.80
C LEU A 184 7.28 7.92 -2.78
N ALA A 185 6.46 6.86 -2.81
CA ALA A 185 6.55 5.74 -1.87
C ALA A 185 7.58 4.73 -2.36
N THR A 186 8.55 4.38 -1.52
CA THR A 186 9.47 3.30 -1.87
C THR A 186 8.79 1.95 -1.78
N CYS A 187 9.20 1.03 -2.66
CA CYS A 187 8.64 -0.30 -2.74
C CYS A 187 8.74 -1.03 -1.39
N GLN A 188 7.62 -1.54 -0.92
CA GLN A 188 7.57 -2.39 0.27
C GLN A 188 7.63 -3.86 -0.13
N PHE A 189 8.56 -4.61 0.48
CA PHE A 189 8.88 -5.97 0.04
C PHE A 189 8.01 -7.01 0.73
N TYR A 190 6.82 -7.22 0.18
CA TYR A 190 5.94 -8.37 0.46
C TYR A 190 5.22 -8.81 -0.83
N GLY A 191 4.62 -9.99 -0.84
CA GLY A 191 3.96 -10.52 -2.05
C GLY A 191 4.90 -10.54 -3.27
N TRP A 192 4.44 -10.00 -4.39
CA TRP A 192 5.19 -9.93 -5.66
C TRP A 192 6.48 -9.12 -5.53
N ALA A 193 6.47 -8.02 -4.76
CA ALA A 193 7.65 -7.23 -4.50
C ALA A 193 8.74 -8.02 -3.77
N PHE A 194 8.35 -8.92 -2.86
CA PHE A 194 9.31 -9.76 -2.14
C PHE A 194 9.97 -10.81 -3.05
N LEU A 195 9.21 -11.40 -3.97
CA LEU A 195 9.75 -12.30 -4.98
C LEU A 195 10.80 -11.64 -5.89
N ASN A 196 10.62 -10.34 -6.13
CA ASN A 196 11.47 -9.53 -7.00
C ASN A 196 12.46 -8.63 -6.22
N ARG A 197 12.61 -8.84 -4.91
CA ARG A 197 13.33 -7.91 -4.02
C ARG A 197 14.73 -7.57 -4.51
N GLU A 198 15.50 -8.54 -4.92
CA GLU A 198 16.86 -8.35 -5.42
C GLU A 198 16.91 -7.39 -6.61
N GLY A 199 15.97 -7.55 -7.56
CA GLY A 199 15.88 -6.69 -8.75
C GLY A 199 15.16 -5.34 -8.51
N LEU A 200 14.44 -5.18 -7.39
CA LEU A 200 13.66 -3.98 -7.11
C LEU A 200 14.28 -3.07 -6.05
N LEU A 201 15.09 -3.60 -5.13
CA LEU A 201 15.69 -2.80 -4.06
C LEU A 201 16.70 -1.80 -4.66
N PRO A 202 16.51 -0.47 -4.49
CA PRO A 202 17.47 0.53 -4.95
C PRO A 202 18.83 0.36 -4.27
N THR A 203 19.90 0.87 -4.86
CA THR A 203 21.20 0.96 -4.20
C THR A 203 21.26 2.16 -3.25
N ARG A 204 22.26 2.18 -2.35
CA ARG A 204 22.48 3.31 -1.45
C ARG A 204 22.71 4.61 -2.21
N GLU A 205 23.45 4.54 -3.31
CA GLU A 205 23.77 5.68 -4.17
C GLU A 205 22.53 6.22 -4.86
N GLN A 206 21.60 5.34 -5.29
CA GLN A 206 20.33 5.74 -5.87
C GLN A 206 19.45 6.46 -4.84
N ILE A 207 19.38 5.95 -3.61
CA ILE A 207 18.65 6.61 -2.51
C ILE A 207 19.25 7.99 -2.21
N ALA A 208 20.58 8.11 -2.06
CA ALA A 208 21.22 9.40 -1.78
C ALA A 208 20.95 10.44 -2.87
N ARG A 209 20.98 10.02 -4.16
CA ARG A 209 20.59 10.92 -5.27
C ARG A 209 19.13 11.33 -5.19
N ALA A 210 18.24 10.39 -4.88
CA ALA A 210 16.81 10.66 -4.75
C ALA A 210 16.50 11.66 -3.63
N GLU A 211 17.13 11.50 -2.46
CA GLU A 211 17.03 12.44 -1.32
C GLU A 211 17.46 13.85 -1.74
N GLN A 212 18.58 13.97 -2.47
CA GLN A 212 19.05 15.26 -2.96
C GLN A 212 18.07 15.89 -3.95
N VAL A 213 17.55 15.13 -4.91
CA VAL A 213 16.54 15.60 -5.89
C VAL A 213 15.30 16.14 -5.18
N VAL A 214 14.76 15.37 -4.21
CA VAL A 214 13.57 15.79 -3.44
C VAL A 214 13.85 17.07 -2.64
N ALA A 215 15.01 17.16 -1.99
CA ALA A 215 15.41 18.37 -1.24
C ALA A 215 15.50 19.59 -2.15
N ASP A 216 16.06 19.43 -3.35
CA ASP A 216 16.18 20.51 -4.34
C ASP A 216 14.81 20.97 -4.86
N TYR A 217 13.93 20.04 -5.16
CA TYR A 217 12.57 20.36 -5.59
C TYR A 217 11.77 21.05 -4.48
N ARG A 218 11.83 20.59 -3.24
CA ARG A 218 11.16 21.25 -2.10
C ARG A 218 11.63 22.71 -1.96
N ARG A 219 12.93 22.98 -2.12
CA ARG A 219 13.45 24.36 -2.07
C ARG A 219 12.95 25.21 -3.23
N LYS A 220 12.97 24.68 -4.47
CA LYS A 220 12.48 25.38 -5.67
C LYS A 220 10.99 25.67 -5.57
N MET A 221 10.18 24.73 -5.15
CA MET A 221 8.73 24.86 -4.99
C MET A 221 8.40 25.92 -3.92
N ALA A 222 9.06 25.87 -2.77
CA ALA A 222 8.89 26.90 -1.75
C ALA A 222 9.24 28.31 -2.26
N ALA A 223 10.32 28.45 -3.05
CA ALA A 223 10.73 29.72 -3.63
C ALA A 223 9.76 30.24 -4.73
N SER A 224 9.09 29.35 -5.46
CA SER A 224 8.12 29.70 -6.50
C SER A 224 6.69 29.84 -6.01
N GLY A 225 6.40 29.52 -4.74
CA GLY A 225 5.05 29.49 -4.20
C GLY A 225 4.19 28.33 -4.73
N ASN A 226 4.81 27.29 -5.27
CA ASN A 226 4.11 26.08 -5.70
C ASN A 226 3.60 25.32 -4.44
N LEU A 227 2.32 24.98 -4.42
CA LEU A 227 1.64 24.37 -3.28
C LEU A 227 1.58 22.84 -3.33
N THR A 228 2.08 22.20 -4.38
CA THR A 228 2.12 20.73 -4.46
C THR A 228 2.92 20.16 -3.29
N ASN A 229 2.34 19.24 -2.56
CA ASN A 229 3.01 18.57 -1.44
C ASN A 229 3.80 17.35 -1.94
N LEU A 230 5.10 17.26 -1.60
CA LEU A 230 5.94 16.12 -1.93
C LEU A 230 6.15 15.23 -0.71
N LEU A 231 5.46 14.08 -0.68
CA LEU A 231 5.70 13.03 0.30
C LEU A 231 6.72 12.04 -0.27
N PHE A 232 7.93 12.04 0.30
CA PHE A 232 8.98 11.06 -0.03
C PHE A 232 9.22 10.15 1.15
N VAL A 233 9.10 8.84 0.91
CA VAL A 233 9.26 7.80 1.93
C VAL A 233 10.51 6.99 1.61
N THR A 234 11.52 7.07 2.48
CA THR A 234 12.76 6.27 2.39
C THR A 234 12.47 4.78 2.60
N PRO A 235 13.15 3.86 1.88
CA PRO A 235 12.99 2.44 2.13
C PRO A 235 13.47 2.05 3.52
N ASP A 236 12.68 1.26 4.23
CA ASP A 236 13.04 0.76 5.56
C ASP A 236 14.38 0.01 5.57
N TYR A 237 14.70 -0.68 4.48
CA TYR A 237 15.97 -1.41 4.34
C TYR A 237 17.23 -0.53 4.46
N TYR A 238 17.12 0.80 4.39
CA TYR A 238 18.22 1.74 4.53
C TYR A 238 18.18 2.56 5.82
N GLU A 239 17.18 2.28 6.67
CA GLU A 239 17.08 2.89 8.00
C GLU A 239 17.89 2.10 9.04
N GLU A 240 18.23 2.75 10.15
CA GLU A 240 18.86 2.11 11.33
C GLU A 240 17.80 1.62 12.32
N ARG A 241 16.60 2.15 12.23
CA ARG A 241 15.46 1.85 13.07
C ARG A 241 14.24 1.59 12.21
N PRO A 242 13.42 0.60 12.55
CA PRO A 242 12.18 0.36 11.83
C PRO A 242 11.18 1.48 12.08
N LYS A 243 10.33 1.75 11.09
CA LYS A 243 9.16 2.62 11.26
C LYS A 243 8.11 1.91 12.09
N GLY A 244 7.38 2.69 12.89
CA GLY A 244 6.22 2.17 13.63
C GLY A 244 5.14 1.68 12.67
N CYS A 245 4.67 0.45 12.86
CA CYS A 245 3.62 -0.17 12.02
C CYS A 245 2.30 0.60 12.14
N MET A 246 2.02 1.55 11.27
CA MET A 246 0.78 2.36 11.25
C MET A 246 0.42 2.96 12.64
N GLY A 247 1.42 3.42 13.39
CA GLY A 247 1.24 3.91 14.76
C GLY A 247 0.96 2.80 15.79
N GLY A 248 1.30 1.57 15.48
CA GLY A 248 1.06 0.36 16.24
C GLY A 248 0.15 -0.63 15.51
N TRP A 249 0.29 -1.90 15.84
CA TRP A 249 -0.52 -2.97 15.25
C TRP A 249 -2.01 -2.79 15.55
N GLY A 250 -2.84 -2.77 14.50
CA GLY A 250 -4.29 -2.59 14.65
C GLY A 250 -4.66 -1.31 15.42
N SER A 251 -3.96 -0.19 15.16
CA SER A 251 -4.14 1.08 15.89
C SER A 251 -5.09 2.04 15.17
N ILE A 252 -4.83 2.36 13.89
CA ILE A 252 -5.58 3.39 13.16
C ILE A 252 -6.14 2.89 11.83
N PHE A 253 -5.65 1.79 11.32
CA PHE A 253 -5.91 1.29 9.97
C PHE A 253 -6.61 -0.05 9.98
N LEU A 254 -7.65 -0.16 9.19
CA LEU A 254 -8.42 -1.39 8.94
C LEU A 254 -8.47 -1.61 7.43
N SER A 255 -8.09 -2.80 6.96
CA SER A 255 -8.31 -3.22 5.58
C SER A 255 -9.30 -4.37 5.54
N VAL A 256 -10.18 -4.37 4.53
CA VAL A 256 -11.05 -5.52 4.24
C VAL A 256 -10.76 -5.97 2.82
N THR A 257 -10.49 -7.26 2.66
CA THR A 257 -10.15 -7.89 1.38
C THR A 257 -11.40 -8.13 0.52
N PRO A 258 -11.26 -8.42 -0.77
CA PRO A 258 -12.40 -8.69 -1.65
C PRO A 258 -13.30 -9.83 -1.17
N GLU A 259 -12.73 -10.86 -0.53
CA GLU A 259 -13.47 -12.01 0.02
C GLU A 259 -14.01 -11.78 1.45
N GLY A 260 -13.72 -10.60 2.03
CA GLY A 260 -14.27 -10.20 3.32
C GLY A 260 -13.36 -10.45 4.54
N THR A 261 -12.09 -10.81 4.36
CA THR A 261 -11.16 -10.94 5.48
C THR A 261 -10.76 -9.56 5.99
N ALA A 262 -10.92 -9.32 7.30
CA ALA A 262 -10.51 -8.07 7.93
C ALA A 262 -9.05 -8.16 8.41
N LEU A 263 -8.24 -7.15 8.09
CA LEU A 263 -6.80 -7.12 8.36
C LEU A 263 -6.39 -5.80 9.04
N PRO A 264 -5.46 -5.81 10.00
CA PRO A 264 -4.91 -4.60 10.61
C PRO A 264 -3.94 -3.84 9.68
N CYS A 265 -3.50 -4.47 8.60
CA CYS A 265 -2.71 -3.93 7.50
C CYS A 265 -2.85 -4.88 6.31
N HIS A 266 -2.90 -4.37 5.09
CA HIS A 266 -3.04 -5.21 3.88
C HIS A 266 -1.92 -6.24 3.71
N SER A 267 -0.71 -6.00 4.24
CA SER A 267 0.38 -6.99 4.23
C SER A 267 0.23 -8.08 5.30
N ALA A 268 -0.67 -7.92 6.28
CA ALA A 268 -0.83 -8.89 7.37
C ALA A 268 -1.33 -10.27 6.89
N ARG A 269 -1.92 -10.35 5.71
CA ARG A 269 -2.29 -11.63 5.05
C ARG A 269 -1.11 -12.59 4.85
N GLN A 270 0.14 -12.09 4.90
CA GLN A 270 1.34 -12.92 4.78
C GLN A 270 1.66 -13.69 6.07
N LEU A 271 1.07 -13.29 7.20
CA LEU A 271 1.35 -13.89 8.49
C LEU A 271 0.61 -15.22 8.68
N PRO A 272 1.20 -16.18 9.39
CA PRO A 272 0.54 -17.43 9.80
C PRO A 272 -0.44 -17.16 10.96
N VAL A 273 -1.35 -16.22 10.78
CA VAL A 273 -2.37 -15.79 11.73
C VAL A 273 -3.73 -15.84 11.04
N VAL A 274 -4.70 -16.45 11.68
CA VAL A 274 -6.07 -16.47 11.18
C VAL A 274 -6.71 -15.11 11.45
N PHE A 275 -7.13 -14.45 10.39
CA PHE A 275 -7.90 -13.21 10.45
C PHE A 275 -9.37 -13.50 10.14
N PRO A 276 -10.31 -12.94 10.92
CA PRO A 276 -11.74 -13.24 10.77
C PRO A 276 -12.36 -12.57 9.54
N SER A 277 -13.47 -13.16 9.08
CA SER A 277 -14.27 -12.63 7.99
C SER A 277 -15.38 -11.70 8.51
N VAL A 278 -15.63 -10.60 7.79
CA VAL A 278 -16.77 -9.70 8.02
C VAL A 278 -18.12 -10.35 7.72
N LEU A 279 -18.12 -11.51 7.05
CA LEU A 279 -19.31 -12.32 6.82
C LEU A 279 -19.70 -13.15 8.04
N GLU A 280 -18.79 -13.39 8.98
CA GLU A 280 -18.96 -14.25 10.13
C GLU A 280 -19.07 -13.48 11.45
N GLN A 281 -18.42 -12.32 11.52
CA GLN A 281 -18.32 -11.50 12.72
C GLN A 281 -18.51 -10.03 12.40
N SER A 282 -19.02 -9.24 13.36
CA SER A 282 -19.07 -7.79 13.22
C SER A 282 -17.67 -7.18 13.23
N LEU A 283 -17.48 -6.06 12.51
CA LEU A 283 -16.20 -5.33 12.52
C LEU A 283 -15.79 -4.89 13.93
N GLU A 284 -16.75 -4.57 14.80
CA GLU A 284 -16.50 -4.21 16.19
C GLU A 284 -15.86 -5.37 16.94
N SER A 285 -16.47 -6.57 16.88
CA SER A 285 -15.91 -7.77 17.51
C SER A 285 -14.55 -8.14 16.91
N ILE A 286 -14.40 -8.03 15.57
CA ILE A 286 -13.13 -8.27 14.90
C ILE A 286 -12.03 -7.33 15.44
N TRP A 287 -12.32 -6.03 15.50
CA TRP A 287 -11.36 -5.01 15.89
C TRP A 287 -10.93 -5.12 17.35
N TYR A 288 -11.90 -5.32 18.27
CA TYR A 288 -11.60 -5.28 19.69
C TYR A 288 -11.25 -6.64 20.29
N ASP A 289 -11.84 -7.74 19.80
CA ASP A 289 -11.79 -9.01 20.49
C ASP A 289 -11.00 -10.09 19.75
N SER A 290 -10.80 -9.98 18.41
CA SER A 290 -10.17 -11.05 17.66
C SER A 290 -8.68 -11.22 18.01
N PHE A 291 -8.23 -12.48 18.00
CA PHE A 291 -6.82 -12.81 18.24
C PHE A 291 -5.88 -12.12 17.25
N GLY A 292 -6.22 -12.12 15.95
CA GLY A 292 -5.38 -11.53 14.89
C GLY A 292 -5.09 -10.05 15.12
N PHE A 293 -6.11 -9.28 15.53
CA PHE A 293 -5.93 -7.86 15.83
C PHE A 293 -5.24 -7.58 17.15
N ASN A 294 -5.41 -8.45 18.15
CA ASN A 294 -4.81 -8.28 19.49
C ASN A 294 -3.41 -8.86 19.62
N ARG A 295 -2.94 -9.71 18.65
CA ARG A 295 -1.70 -10.48 18.76
C ARG A 295 -0.47 -9.61 19.02
N TYR A 296 -0.40 -8.44 18.39
CA TYR A 296 0.76 -7.54 18.49
C TYR A 296 0.41 -6.14 19.02
N ARG A 297 -0.75 -5.98 19.65
CA ARG A 297 -1.12 -4.74 20.37
C ARG A 297 -0.36 -4.65 21.69
N GLY A 298 0.05 -3.43 22.06
CA GLY A 298 0.84 -3.19 23.29
C GLY A 298 2.28 -3.68 23.17
N TYR A 299 2.90 -3.98 24.29
CA TYR A 299 4.35 -4.26 24.36
C TYR A 299 4.66 -5.63 25.00
N ASP A 300 3.68 -6.29 25.62
CA ASP A 300 3.88 -7.54 26.40
C ASP A 300 4.32 -8.72 25.53
N TRP A 301 3.95 -8.71 24.24
CA TRP A 301 4.33 -9.74 23.27
C TRP A 301 5.81 -9.64 22.83
N MET A 302 6.46 -8.49 23.05
CA MET A 302 7.79 -8.19 22.49
C MET A 302 8.87 -9.08 23.11
N PRO A 303 9.74 -9.73 22.30
CA PRO A 303 10.96 -10.38 22.78
C PRO A 303 12.08 -9.34 23.02
N GLU A 304 13.17 -9.79 23.63
CA GLU A 304 14.42 -9.01 23.60
C GLU A 304 14.97 -8.95 22.15
N PRO A 305 15.58 -7.84 21.76
CA PRO A 305 15.90 -6.62 22.53
C PRO A 305 14.76 -5.60 22.63
N CYS A 306 13.61 -5.82 21.98
CA CYS A 306 12.50 -4.84 21.92
C CYS A 306 11.88 -4.59 23.30
N ARG A 307 11.72 -5.63 24.11
CA ARG A 307 11.08 -5.55 25.44
C ARG A 307 11.75 -4.51 26.36
N SER A 308 13.06 -4.51 26.42
CA SER A 308 13.85 -3.59 27.24
C SER A 308 14.29 -2.30 26.51
N CYS A 309 13.89 -2.12 25.23
CA CYS A 309 14.33 -0.99 24.42
C CYS A 309 13.59 0.30 24.78
N ASP A 310 14.32 1.40 24.91
CA ASP A 310 13.76 2.73 25.21
C ASP A 310 12.96 3.30 24.02
N GLU A 311 13.17 2.77 22.80
CA GLU A 311 12.48 3.21 21.59
C GLU A 311 11.19 2.42 21.27
N LYS A 312 10.84 1.41 22.07
CA LYS A 312 9.70 0.51 21.82
C LYS A 312 8.36 1.24 21.66
N GLU A 313 8.19 2.40 22.30
CA GLU A 313 6.99 3.22 22.21
C GLU A 313 6.91 4.05 20.93
N LYS A 314 8.04 4.19 20.20
CA LYS A 314 8.12 4.90 18.92
C LYS A 314 8.01 3.96 17.74
N ASP A 315 8.72 2.83 17.79
CA ASP A 315 8.79 1.88 16.66
C ASP A 315 7.82 0.70 16.78
N PHE A 316 7.22 0.48 17.95
CA PHE A 316 6.29 -0.63 18.23
C PHE A 316 6.87 -2.01 17.86
N GLY A 317 8.21 -2.16 17.92
CA GLY A 317 8.92 -3.36 17.49
C GLY A 317 9.03 -3.53 15.97
N GLY A 318 8.65 -2.52 15.18
CA GLY A 318 8.72 -2.49 13.71
C GLY A 318 7.60 -3.29 13.01
N CYS A 319 7.83 -3.64 11.74
CA CYS A 319 6.86 -4.32 10.89
C CYS A 319 6.84 -5.84 11.12
N ARG A 320 5.72 -6.39 11.61
CA ARG A 320 5.57 -7.84 11.87
C ARG A 320 5.60 -8.67 10.59
N CYS A 321 5.04 -8.13 9.50
CA CYS A 321 5.05 -8.79 8.20
C CYS A 321 6.48 -8.91 7.66
N GLN A 322 7.28 -7.85 7.75
CA GLN A 322 8.69 -7.85 7.35
C GLN A 322 9.53 -8.80 8.22
N ALA A 323 9.32 -8.78 9.55
CA ALA A 323 9.97 -9.72 10.46
C ALA A 323 9.70 -11.17 10.04
N PHE A 324 8.42 -11.51 9.78
CA PHE A 324 8.04 -12.86 9.31
C PHE A 324 8.70 -13.23 7.99
N MET A 325 8.61 -12.38 6.98
CA MET A 325 9.12 -12.68 5.64
C MET A 325 10.64 -12.83 5.59
N LEU A 326 11.37 -12.12 6.42
CA LEU A 326 12.83 -12.20 6.46
C LEU A 326 13.38 -13.25 7.41
N THR A 327 12.63 -13.62 8.48
CA THR A 327 13.14 -14.47 9.55
C THR A 327 12.35 -15.75 9.78
N GLY A 328 11.19 -15.89 9.13
CA GLY A 328 10.25 -17.00 9.34
C GLY A 328 9.37 -16.86 10.59
N SER A 329 9.54 -15.79 11.39
CA SER A 329 8.70 -15.54 12.58
C SER A 329 8.36 -14.06 12.72
N ALA A 330 7.07 -13.78 12.87
CA ALA A 330 6.58 -12.42 13.13
C ALA A 330 6.85 -11.95 14.58
N ASP A 331 7.20 -12.86 15.48
CA ASP A 331 7.56 -12.54 16.87
C ASP A 331 9.00 -12.00 16.98
N ASN A 332 9.86 -12.23 16.00
CA ASN A 332 11.24 -11.75 16.01
C ASN A 332 11.30 -10.22 15.96
N ALA A 333 12.37 -9.64 16.55
CA ALA A 333 12.69 -8.23 16.35
C ALA A 333 12.87 -7.93 14.86
N ASP A 334 12.29 -6.81 14.39
CA ASP A 334 12.36 -6.43 12.98
C ASP A 334 13.84 -6.37 12.52
N PRO A 335 14.22 -7.05 11.43
CA PRO A 335 15.59 -7.05 10.93
C PRO A 335 16.14 -5.66 10.53
N VAL A 336 15.27 -4.69 10.26
CA VAL A 336 15.70 -3.29 10.01
C VAL A 336 16.38 -2.69 11.23
N CYS A 337 15.92 -3.04 12.44
CA CYS A 337 16.55 -2.56 13.66
C CYS A 337 17.98 -3.06 13.78
N SER A 338 18.95 -2.13 13.93
CA SER A 338 20.37 -2.47 14.10
C SER A 338 20.66 -3.28 15.38
N LYS A 339 19.74 -3.28 16.36
CA LYS A 339 19.81 -4.11 17.57
C LYS A 339 19.23 -5.52 17.37
N SER A 340 18.57 -5.78 16.23
CA SER A 340 17.99 -7.10 15.96
C SER A 340 19.07 -8.16 15.74
N PRO A 341 18.96 -9.36 16.35
CA PRO A 341 19.83 -10.49 16.03
C PRO A 341 19.78 -10.88 14.54
N HIS A 342 18.74 -10.45 13.84
CA HIS A 342 18.50 -10.75 12.43
C HIS A 342 18.89 -9.60 11.48
N HIS A 343 19.55 -8.53 11.98
CA HIS A 343 19.91 -7.36 11.18
C HIS A 343 20.78 -7.73 9.95
N HIS A 344 21.59 -8.78 10.05
CA HIS A 344 22.39 -9.28 8.94
C HIS A 344 21.55 -9.57 7.68
N LYS A 345 20.26 -9.96 7.81
CA LYS A 345 19.35 -10.19 6.68
C LYS A 345 19.13 -8.94 5.82
N ILE A 346 19.10 -7.76 6.45
CA ILE A 346 19.01 -6.48 5.74
C ILE A 346 20.33 -6.16 5.04
N LEU A 347 21.46 -6.39 5.73
CA LEU A 347 22.78 -6.15 5.14
C LEU A 347 23.04 -7.08 3.95
N ASP A 348 22.60 -8.34 4.02
CA ASP A 348 22.68 -9.30 2.92
C ASP A 348 21.84 -8.82 1.75
N ALA A 349 20.57 -8.45 1.98
CA ALA A 349 19.70 -7.94 0.93
C ALA A 349 20.25 -6.68 0.23
N ARG A 350 20.88 -5.76 1.01
CA ARG A 350 21.57 -4.59 0.45
C ARG A 350 22.76 -4.98 -0.43
N ARG A 351 23.55 -6.01 -0.04
CA ARG A 351 24.69 -6.52 -0.84
C ARG A 351 24.20 -7.18 -2.11
N GLU A 352 23.22 -8.07 -2.00
CA GLU A 352 22.58 -8.71 -3.16
C GLU A 352 22.10 -7.66 -4.17
N ALA A 353 21.35 -6.68 -3.67
CA ALA A 353 20.87 -5.58 -4.49
C ALA A 353 22.01 -4.77 -5.13
N ALA A 354 23.10 -4.48 -4.43
CA ALA A 354 24.21 -3.70 -4.96
C ALA A 354 24.90 -4.41 -6.14
N CYS A 355 24.93 -5.74 -6.13
CA CYS A 355 25.55 -6.58 -7.18
C CYS A 355 24.55 -7.02 -8.26
N SER A 356 23.26 -6.74 -8.10
CA SER A 356 22.22 -7.25 -9.01
C SER A 356 22.22 -6.53 -10.36
N GLU A 357 22.18 -7.30 -11.45
CA GLU A 357 22.01 -6.85 -12.81
C GLU A 357 20.63 -7.22 -13.41
N ILE A 358 19.68 -7.59 -12.53
CA ILE A 358 18.33 -8.01 -12.94
C ILE A 358 17.63 -6.87 -13.67
N LYS A 359 17.25 -7.13 -14.93
CA LYS A 359 16.49 -6.20 -15.77
C LYS A 359 14.98 -6.35 -15.53
N VAL A 360 14.19 -5.33 -15.89
CA VAL A 360 12.71 -5.36 -15.78
C VAL A 360 12.14 -6.62 -16.44
N SER A 361 12.65 -7.04 -17.61
CA SER A 361 12.16 -8.23 -18.32
C SER A 361 12.40 -9.56 -17.60
N GLN A 362 13.23 -9.58 -16.59
CA GLN A 362 13.55 -10.77 -15.79
C GLN A 362 12.75 -10.85 -14.48
N LEU A 363 12.00 -9.79 -14.14
CA LEU A 363 11.15 -9.77 -12.97
C LEU A 363 9.94 -10.70 -13.14
N GLN A 364 9.44 -11.21 -12.03
CA GLN A 364 8.21 -12.00 -12.00
C GLN A 364 7.01 -11.06 -12.00
N PHE A 365 6.25 -11.05 -13.08
CA PHE A 365 5.08 -10.19 -13.25
C PHE A 365 3.82 -10.81 -12.62
N ARG A 366 3.00 -9.96 -11.99
CA ARG A 366 1.69 -10.34 -11.48
C ARG A 366 0.75 -10.66 -12.65
N ASN A 367 0.47 -11.92 -12.87
CA ASN A 367 -0.55 -12.37 -13.81
C ASN A 367 -1.15 -13.71 -13.36
N GLN A 368 -2.24 -14.12 -13.98
CA GLN A 368 -2.98 -15.32 -13.59
C GLN A 368 -2.15 -16.59 -13.70
N ALA A 369 -1.35 -16.73 -14.76
CA ALA A 369 -0.49 -17.91 -14.96
C ALA A 369 0.60 -18.02 -13.89
N SER A 370 1.27 -16.89 -13.58
CA SER A 370 2.28 -16.85 -12.51
C SER A 370 1.67 -17.16 -11.15
N SER A 371 0.47 -16.62 -10.85
CA SER A 371 -0.24 -16.89 -9.60
C SER A 371 -0.60 -18.38 -9.45
N GLN A 372 -1.11 -19.00 -10.50
CA GLN A 372 -1.43 -20.44 -10.51
C GLN A 372 -0.18 -21.32 -10.35
N LEU A 373 0.93 -20.94 -10.97
CA LEU A 373 2.19 -21.67 -10.85
C LEU A 373 2.72 -21.62 -9.41
N ILE A 374 2.76 -20.43 -8.81
CA ILE A 374 3.23 -20.23 -7.43
C ILE A 374 2.37 -21.03 -6.44
N TYR A 375 1.05 -21.05 -6.63
CA TYR A 375 0.16 -21.84 -5.79
C TYR A 375 0.50 -23.31 -5.83
N LYS A 376 0.63 -23.90 -7.04
CA LYS A 376 0.97 -25.32 -7.22
C LYS A 376 2.32 -25.72 -6.62
N THR A 377 3.30 -24.81 -6.56
CA THR A 377 4.62 -25.10 -6.01
C THR A 377 4.73 -24.96 -4.50
N ARG A 378 3.74 -24.33 -3.85
CA ARG A 378 3.69 -24.20 -2.38
C ARG A 378 3.08 -25.41 -1.68
N ASP A 379 2.30 -26.21 -2.41
CA ASP A 379 1.68 -27.45 -1.91
C ASP A 379 2.61 -28.68 -2.05
N LEU A 380 3.85 -28.50 -2.52
CA LEU A 380 4.93 -29.51 -2.60
C LEU A 380 6.01 -29.23 -1.54
#